data_594254113f3eb285448c991c79b298e7
#
_entry.id   594254113f3eb285448c991c79b298e7
#
_cell.length_a   1.000
_cell.length_b   1.000
_cell.length_c   1.000
_cell.angle_alpha   90.00
_cell.angle_beta   90.00
_cell.angle_gamma   90.00
#
_symmetry.space_group_name_H-M   'P 1'
#
loop_
_entity.id
_entity.type
_entity.pdbx_description
1 polymer ?
#
loop_
_entity_poly.entity_id
_entity_poly.type
_entity_poly.pdbx_seq_one_letter_code
_entity_poly.pdbx_strand_id
1 'polypeptide(L)'
;MYEESLRTPLLMKYPKEIKPGIKIDQMIQNLDFAPTLLDYANINPSQEIQGLSFRDIVNQNQSNWRDAIYYTYYEYPSVHMVKRHYGIRTDRYKLIHFYYDIDEWELYDLKKDPSEMNNLYSDPKHKSIQKSLHKKLTELRKYYGDSDSLNKFHINSYLSKMNN
;
A
#
# COMPACT_ATOMS: atom_id res chain seq x y z
N MET A 1 5.48 -1.86 -7.55
CA MET A 1 4.16 -1.70 -8.20
C MET A 1 3.87 -0.23 -8.41
N TYR A 2 3.49 0.14 -9.62
CA TYR A 2 3.38 1.53 -10.05
C TYR A 2 1.94 2.06 -9.93
N GLU A 3 1.76 3.38 -10.04
CA GLU A 3 0.45 4.03 -9.85
C GLU A 3 -0.64 3.46 -10.77
N GLU A 4 -0.30 3.02 -11.97
CA GLU A 4 -1.23 2.36 -12.91
C GLU A 4 -1.90 1.12 -12.31
N SER A 5 -1.23 0.43 -11.39
CA SER A 5 -1.76 -0.76 -10.71
C SER A 5 -2.36 -0.45 -9.34
N LEU A 6 -1.89 0.60 -8.66
CA LEU A 6 -2.33 0.93 -7.31
C LEU A 6 -3.50 1.92 -7.31
N ARG A 7 -3.49 2.88 -8.23
CA ARG A 7 -4.47 3.97 -8.26
C ARG A 7 -5.70 3.60 -9.07
N THR A 8 -6.58 2.80 -8.48
CA THR A 8 -7.86 2.46 -9.07
C THR A 8 -8.96 3.41 -8.58
N PRO A 9 -9.93 3.81 -9.44
CA PRO A 9 -11.03 4.65 -9.00
C PRO A 9 -11.97 3.87 -8.07
N LEU A 10 -12.43 4.53 -7.01
CA LEU A 10 -13.49 4.04 -6.13
C LEU A 10 -14.72 4.95 -6.28
N LEU A 11 -15.85 4.35 -6.63
CA LEU A 11 -17.15 5.04 -6.68
C LEU A 11 -18.08 4.42 -5.65
N MET A 12 -18.70 5.27 -4.83
CA MET A 12 -19.60 4.85 -3.78
C MET A 12 -20.88 5.67 -3.80
N LYS A 13 -22.03 4.99 -3.62
CA LYS A 13 -23.34 5.64 -3.53
C LYS A 13 -24.11 5.10 -2.33
N TYR A 14 -24.43 5.99 -1.39
CA TYR A 14 -25.32 5.71 -0.27
C TYR A 14 -26.10 6.97 0.08
N PRO A 15 -27.26 7.22 -0.59
CA PRO A 15 -27.96 8.51 -0.51
C PRO A 15 -28.45 8.90 0.88
N LYS A 16 -28.52 7.96 1.83
CA LYS A 16 -28.92 8.24 3.22
C LYS A 16 -27.88 9.08 3.96
N GLU A 17 -26.58 8.96 3.60
CA GLU A 17 -25.48 9.63 4.31
C GLU A 17 -24.51 10.33 3.37
N ILE A 18 -24.26 9.78 2.18
CA ILE A 18 -23.26 10.31 1.25
C ILE A 18 -23.90 11.37 0.34
N LYS A 19 -23.44 12.61 0.47
CA LYS A 19 -23.85 13.70 -0.42
C LYS A 19 -23.32 13.46 -1.83
N PRO A 20 -24.10 13.78 -2.89
CA PRO A 20 -23.62 13.64 -4.26
C PRO A 20 -22.47 14.60 -4.57
N GLY A 21 -21.55 14.17 -5.45
CA GLY A 21 -20.46 15.01 -5.94
C GLY A 21 -19.25 15.17 -5.00
N ILE A 22 -19.22 14.48 -3.85
CA ILE A 22 -18.05 14.49 -2.96
C ILE A 22 -16.87 13.82 -3.68
N LYS A 23 -15.70 14.44 -3.56
CA LYS A 23 -14.40 13.89 -3.97
C LYS A 23 -13.52 13.76 -2.73
N ILE A 24 -12.81 12.65 -2.62
CA ILE A 24 -11.95 12.29 -1.50
C ILE A 24 -10.58 11.95 -2.05
N ASP A 25 -9.55 12.62 -1.54
CA ASP A 25 -8.16 12.44 -1.95
C ASP A 25 -7.36 11.54 -0.99
N GLN A 26 -7.97 11.17 0.14
CA GLN A 26 -7.36 10.28 1.12
C GLN A 26 -7.10 8.88 0.53
N MET A 27 -5.98 8.30 0.92
CA MET A 27 -5.59 6.97 0.47
C MET A 27 -6.46 5.87 1.08
N ILE A 28 -7.41 5.37 0.30
CA ILE A 28 -8.27 4.23 0.65
C ILE A 28 -7.67 2.96 0.05
N GLN A 29 -7.73 1.86 0.78
CA GLN A 29 -7.25 0.55 0.35
C GLN A 29 -8.39 -0.47 0.29
N ASN A 30 -8.22 -1.54 -0.46
CA ASN A 30 -9.22 -2.63 -0.56
C ASN A 30 -9.58 -3.21 0.81
N LEU A 31 -8.63 -3.30 1.73
CA LEU A 31 -8.85 -3.81 3.08
C LEU A 31 -9.76 -2.91 3.94
N ASP A 32 -10.00 -1.67 3.51
CA ASP A 32 -10.88 -0.71 4.20
C ASP A 32 -12.36 -0.90 3.83
N PHE A 33 -12.66 -1.64 2.76
CA PHE A 33 -14.03 -1.80 2.30
C PHE A 33 -14.87 -2.61 3.29
N ALA A 34 -14.35 -3.73 3.77
CA ALA A 34 -15.07 -4.58 4.71
C ALA A 34 -15.44 -3.84 6.02
N PRO A 35 -14.51 -3.20 6.74
CA PRO A 35 -14.87 -2.46 7.94
C PRO A 35 -15.79 -1.27 7.66
N THR A 36 -15.69 -0.62 6.50
CA THR A 36 -16.60 0.46 6.13
C THR A 36 -18.03 -0.03 5.89
N LEU A 37 -18.20 -1.15 5.19
CA LEU A 37 -19.52 -1.73 4.96
C LEU A 37 -20.17 -2.23 6.26
N LEU A 38 -19.39 -2.84 7.15
CA LEU A 38 -19.84 -3.23 8.48
C LEU A 38 -20.27 -2.01 9.31
N ASP A 39 -19.51 -0.92 9.25
CA ASP A 39 -19.83 0.33 9.94
C ASP A 39 -21.16 0.93 9.44
N TYR A 40 -21.39 0.95 8.12
CA TYR A 40 -22.69 1.37 7.57
C TYR A 40 -23.85 0.44 7.99
N ALA A 41 -23.57 -0.82 8.27
CA ALA A 41 -24.52 -1.78 8.80
C ALA A 41 -24.66 -1.72 10.34
N ASN A 42 -23.94 -0.83 11.02
CA ASN A 42 -23.83 -0.75 12.49
C ASN A 42 -23.37 -2.08 13.13
N ILE A 43 -22.45 -2.78 12.46
CA ILE A 43 -21.82 -4.02 12.94
C ILE A 43 -20.36 -3.73 13.26
N ASN A 44 -19.92 -4.10 14.47
CA ASN A 44 -18.53 -3.97 14.83
C ASN A 44 -17.66 -4.96 14.04
N PRO A 45 -16.57 -4.50 13.40
CA PRO A 45 -15.66 -5.39 12.69
C PRO A 45 -14.93 -6.33 13.68
N SER A 46 -14.55 -7.51 13.20
CA SER A 46 -13.64 -8.40 13.95
C SER A 46 -12.30 -7.72 14.19
N GLN A 47 -11.64 -8.05 15.32
CA GLN A 47 -10.30 -7.57 15.65
C GLN A 47 -9.22 -8.03 14.66
N GLU A 48 -9.50 -9.04 13.84
CA GLU A 48 -8.59 -9.52 12.80
C GLU A 48 -8.56 -8.64 11.54
N ILE A 49 -9.55 -7.74 11.39
CA ILE A 49 -9.62 -6.82 10.24
C ILE A 49 -8.58 -5.70 10.41
N GLN A 50 -7.60 -5.65 9.53
CA GLN A 50 -6.53 -4.63 9.52
C GLN A 50 -6.94 -3.31 8.88
N GLY A 51 -8.02 -3.29 8.11
CA GLY A 51 -8.56 -2.09 7.47
C GLY A 51 -9.25 -1.15 8.45
N LEU A 52 -9.46 0.07 8.00
CA LEU A 52 -10.15 1.12 8.76
C LEU A 52 -11.42 1.55 8.01
N SER A 53 -12.51 1.82 8.75
CA SER A 53 -13.69 2.43 8.14
C SER A 53 -13.37 3.85 7.66
N PHE A 54 -13.71 4.15 6.42
CA PHE A 54 -13.61 5.50 5.86
C PHE A 54 -14.96 6.24 5.84
N ARG A 55 -15.97 5.76 6.59
CA ARG A 55 -17.29 6.41 6.69
C ARG A 55 -17.18 7.87 7.14
N ASP A 56 -16.36 8.16 8.16
CA ASP A 56 -16.16 9.52 8.64
C ASP A 56 -15.41 10.40 7.64
N ILE A 57 -14.50 9.82 6.86
CA ILE A 57 -13.84 10.53 5.76
C ILE A 57 -14.86 10.96 4.71
N VAL A 58 -15.74 10.04 4.29
CA VAL A 58 -16.81 10.32 3.32
C VAL A 58 -17.76 11.39 3.84
N ASN A 59 -18.07 11.38 5.13
CA ASN A 59 -18.95 12.35 5.77
C ASN A 59 -18.23 13.67 6.13
N GLN A 60 -16.94 13.80 5.80
CA GLN A 60 -16.09 14.97 6.10
C GLN A 60 -16.01 15.28 7.60
N ASN A 61 -16.19 14.29 8.45
CA ASN A 61 -16.14 14.40 9.90
C ASN A 61 -14.75 14.13 10.49
N GLN A 62 -13.84 13.53 9.70
CA GLN A 62 -12.51 13.17 10.15
C GLN A 62 -11.44 13.83 9.29
N SER A 63 -10.51 14.53 9.96
CA SER A 63 -9.30 15.10 9.34
C SER A 63 -8.08 14.20 9.48
N ASN A 64 -8.09 13.24 10.41
CA ASN A 64 -6.93 12.40 10.72
C ASN A 64 -7.07 11.03 10.05
N TRP A 65 -6.28 10.79 9.01
CA TRP A 65 -6.25 9.56 8.24
C TRP A 65 -4.80 9.11 8.05
N ARG A 66 -4.61 7.88 7.55
CA ARG A 66 -3.25 7.41 7.25
C ARG A 66 -2.56 8.33 6.25
N ASP A 67 -1.29 8.57 6.47
CA ASP A 67 -0.42 9.36 5.60
C ASP A 67 0.49 8.48 4.74
N ALA A 68 0.40 7.16 4.90
CA ALA A 68 1.12 6.18 4.11
C ALA A 68 0.37 4.85 4.05
N ILE A 69 0.58 4.13 2.96
CA ILE A 69 0.16 2.73 2.80
C ILE A 69 1.39 1.84 2.61
N TYR A 70 1.30 0.63 3.15
CA TYR A 70 2.23 -0.46 2.92
C TYR A 70 1.61 -1.44 1.92
N TYR A 71 2.42 -2.00 1.03
CA TYR A 71 2.02 -3.08 0.15
C TYR A 71 3.16 -4.06 -0.06
N THR A 72 2.83 -5.31 -0.38
CA THR A 72 3.77 -6.36 -0.71
C THR A 72 3.24 -7.23 -1.84
N TYR A 73 4.16 -7.72 -2.68
CA TYR A 73 3.89 -8.66 -3.75
C TYR A 73 4.91 -9.79 -3.71
N TYR A 74 4.45 -11.02 -3.54
CA TYR A 74 5.32 -12.18 -3.27
C TYR A 74 5.10 -13.37 -4.22
N GLU A 75 4.32 -13.22 -5.29
CA GLU A 75 3.94 -14.34 -6.16
C GLU A 75 5.02 -14.74 -7.20
N TYR A 76 6.10 -14.00 -7.32
CA TYR A 76 7.14 -14.34 -8.30
C TYR A 76 8.06 -15.47 -7.79
N PRO A 77 8.50 -16.41 -8.67
CA PRO A 77 8.09 -16.64 -10.05
C PRO A 77 6.71 -17.32 -10.11
N SER A 78 5.82 -16.82 -10.97
CA SER A 78 4.46 -17.34 -11.16
C SER A 78 3.92 -16.90 -12.51
N VAL A 79 2.61 -17.04 -12.74
CA VAL A 79 1.91 -16.62 -13.97
C VAL A 79 2.22 -15.16 -14.32
N HIS A 80 2.29 -14.30 -13.32
CA HIS A 80 2.70 -12.91 -13.48
C HIS A 80 4.21 -12.79 -13.26
N MET A 81 4.94 -12.35 -14.28
CA MET A 81 6.40 -12.19 -14.23
C MET A 81 6.85 -10.91 -13.49
N VAL A 82 6.01 -10.37 -12.64
CA VAL A 82 6.33 -9.21 -11.79
C VAL A 82 7.24 -9.67 -10.63
N LYS A 83 8.40 -9.06 -10.51
CA LYS A 83 9.38 -9.37 -9.46
C LYS A 83 8.81 -9.14 -8.06
N ARG A 84 9.25 -9.95 -7.08
CA ARG A 84 8.87 -9.78 -5.67
C ARG A 84 9.29 -8.42 -5.19
N HIS A 85 8.38 -7.72 -4.55
CA HIS A 85 8.66 -6.40 -4.02
C HIS A 85 7.73 -6.06 -2.86
N TYR A 86 8.17 -5.13 -2.04
CA TYR A 86 7.34 -4.43 -1.07
C TYR A 86 7.67 -2.95 -1.08
N GLY A 87 6.80 -2.14 -0.52
CA GLY A 87 7.03 -0.72 -0.53
C GLY A 87 6.07 0.08 0.33
N ILE A 88 6.34 1.37 0.34
CA ILE A 88 5.52 2.38 0.98
C ILE A 88 5.14 3.47 -0.04
N ARG A 89 3.88 3.86 -0.01
CA ARG A 89 3.36 4.99 -0.77
C ARG A 89 2.81 6.03 0.20
N THR A 90 3.30 7.25 0.12
CA THR A 90 2.78 8.45 0.80
C THR A 90 2.06 9.33 -0.21
N ASP A 91 1.47 10.44 0.19
CA ASP A 91 0.82 11.37 -0.75
C ASP A 91 1.74 11.87 -1.86
N ARG A 92 3.03 11.95 -1.59
CA ARG A 92 4.00 12.49 -2.54
C ARG A 92 5.04 11.50 -3.01
N TYR A 93 5.51 10.62 -2.15
CA TYR A 93 6.65 9.76 -2.44
C TYR A 93 6.26 8.30 -2.41
N LYS A 94 6.92 7.52 -3.25
CA LYS A 94 6.86 6.07 -3.24
C LYS A 94 8.27 5.51 -3.12
N LEU A 95 8.45 4.55 -2.22
CA LEU A 95 9.70 3.79 -2.05
C LEU A 95 9.38 2.31 -2.26
N ILE A 96 10.09 1.65 -3.18
CA ILE A 96 9.89 0.26 -3.55
C ILE A 96 11.20 -0.49 -3.31
N HIS A 97 11.12 -1.69 -2.76
CA HIS A 97 12.21 -2.64 -2.68
C HIS A 97 11.88 -3.90 -3.45
N PHE A 98 12.60 -4.15 -4.52
CA PHE A 98 12.59 -5.42 -5.22
C PHE A 98 13.59 -6.35 -4.54
N TYR A 99 13.15 -7.58 -4.23
CA TYR A 99 13.96 -8.54 -3.48
C TYR A 99 13.84 -9.95 -4.07
N TYR A 100 14.71 -10.85 -3.66
CA TYR A 100 14.81 -12.26 -4.05
C TYR A 100 15.85 -12.51 -5.15
N ASP A 101 15.53 -12.30 -6.42
CA ASP A 101 16.45 -12.51 -7.58
C ASP A 101 17.14 -11.21 -8.03
N ILE A 102 16.63 -10.10 -7.55
CA ILE A 102 17.26 -8.77 -7.64
C ILE A 102 17.21 -8.11 -6.26
N ASP A 103 18.08 -7.15 -6.03
CA ASP A 103 18.09 -6.32 -4.82
C ASP A 103 18.21 -4.87 -5.24
N GLU A 104 17.06 -4.28 -5.55
CA GLU A 104 16.98 -2.93 -6.09
C GLU A 104 15.98 -2.07 -5.33
N TRP A 105 16.34 -0.80 -5.16
CA TRP A 105 15.48 0.19 -4.57
C TRP A 105 15.09 1.26 -5.59
N GLU A 106 13.82 1.64 -5.54
CA GLU A 106 13.29 2.72 -6.34
C GLU A 106 12.62 3.76 -5.45
N LEU A 107 12.83 5.04 -5.77
CA LEU A 107 12.21 6.18 -5.11
C LEU A 107 11.64 7.11 -6.16
N TYR A 108 10.36 7.46 -6.01
CA TYR A 108 9.66 8.37 -6.92
C TYR A 108 9.03 9.54 -6.19
N ASP A 109 9.10 10.74 -6.78
CA ASP A 109 8.33 11.92 -6.38
C ASP A 109 7.07 12.00 -7.26
N LEU A 110 5.98 11.40 -6.82
CA LEU A 110 4.73 11.28 -7.57
C LEU A 110 4.10 12.61 -7.97
N LYS A 111 4.49 13.70 -7.29
CA LYS A 111 4.03 15.04 -7.64
C LYS A 111 4.76 15.61 -8.86
N LYS A 112 6.03 15.27 -9.03
CA LYS A 112 6.88 15.76 -10.14
C LYS A 112 6.94 14.77 -11.29
N ASP A 113 6.82 13.49 -10.98
CA ASP A 113 6.93 12.36 -11.87
C ASP A 113 5.79 11.36 -11.61
N PRO A 114 4.55 11.71 -11.99
CA PRO A 114 3.39 10.86 -11.77
C PRO A 114 3.41 9.54 -12.57
N SER A 115 4.26 9.46 -13.59
CA SER A 115 4.46 8.26 -14.43
C SER A 115 5.64 7.39 -13.96
N GLU A 116 6.30 7.76 -12.85
CA GLU A 116 7.36 6.97 -12.22
C GLU A 116 8.50 6.56 -13.17
N MET A 117 8.93 7.50 -14.01
CA MET A 117 9.97 7.27 -15.03
C MET A 117 11.39 7.56 -14.54
N ASN A 118 11.54 8.30 -13.42
CA ASN A 118 12.83 8.75 -12.91
C ASN A 118 13.08 8.24 -11.49
N ASN A 119 13.87 7.18 -11.37
CA ASN A 119 14.26 6.66 -10.07
C ASN A 119 15.24 7.61 -9.37
N LEU A 120 14.82 8.17 -8.24
CA LEU A 120 15.58 9.14 -7.44
C LEU A 120 16.39 8.49 -6.32
N TYR A 121 16.38 7.16 -6.20
CA TYR A 121 17.00 6.48 -5.05
C TYR A 121 18.49 6.74 -4.92
N SER A 122 19.21 6.85 -6.02
CA SER A 122 20.64 7.14 -6.03
C SER A 122 20.97 8.64 -5.97
N ASP A 123 19.99 9.53 -6.02
CA ASP A 123 20.24 10.98 -5.99
C ASP A 123 20.54 11.44 -4.54
N PRO A 124 21.74 12.01 -4.28
CA PRO A 124 22.13 12.51 -2.97
C PRO A 124 21.18 13.57 -2.39
N LYS A 125 20.50 14.32 -3.23
CA LYS A 125 19.55 15.36 -2.83
C LYS A 125 18.32 14.78 -2.11
N HIS A 126 18.04 13.50 -2.29
CA HIS A 126 16.87 12.80 -1.74
C HIS A 126 17.22 11.91 -0.51
N LYS A 127 18.45 11.94 0.00
CA LYS A 127 18.90 11.14 1.16
C LYS A 127 18.05 11.31 2.41
N SER A 128 17.62 12.53 2.72
CA SER A 128 16.77 12.78 3.89
C SER A 128 15.39 12.13 3.74
N ILE A 129 14.80 12.23 2.55
CA ILE A 129 13.51 11.59 2.23
C ILE A 129 13.63 10.07 2.27
N GLN A 130 14.70 9.51 1.67
CA GLN A 130 14.99 8.07 1.75
C GLN A 130 14.99 7.59 3.20
N LYS A 131 15.78 8.24 4.06
CA LYS A 131 15.88 7.87 5.48
C LYS A 131 14.52 7.88 6.19
N SER A 132 13.73 8.90 5.95
CA SER A 132 12.37 9.01 6.51
C SER A 132 11.45 7.90 6.03
N LEU A 133 11.45 7.62 4.73
CA LEU A 133 10.61 6.56 4.13
C LEU A 133 11.05 5.17 4.58
N HIS A 134 12.35 4.89 4.67
CA HIS A 134 12.84 3.62 5.21
C HIS A 134 12.39 3.39 6.66
N LYS A 135 12.50 4.43 7.50
CA LYS A 135 12.00 4.35 8.88
C LYS A 135 10.52 4.00 8.91
N LYS A 136 9.70 4.74 8.17
CA LYS A 136 8.25 4.54 8.12
C LYS A 136 7.87 3.19 7.52
N LEU A 137 8.57 2.75 6.46
CA LEU A 137 8.38 1.43 5.87
C LEU A 137 8.67 0.32 6.89
N THR A 138 9.75 0.43 7.66
CA THR A 138 10.09 -0.53 8.72
C THR A 138 9.01 -0.59 9.81
N GLU A 139 8.49 0.56 10.22
CA GLU A 139 7.40 0.66 11.19
C GLU A 139 6.12 -0.02 10.67
N LEU A 140 5.73 0.23 9.42
CA LEU A 140 4.56 -0.37 8.79
C LEU A 140 4.73 -1.88 8.58
N ARG A 141 5.89 -2.35 8.13
CA ARG A 141 6.17 -3.79 8.02
C ARG A 141 6.00 -4.49 9.36
N LYS A 142 6.56 -3.91 10.43
CA LYS A 142 6.39 -4.45 11.78
C LYS A 142 4.92 -4.44 12.21
N TYR A 143 4.20 -3.36 11.95
CA TYR A 143 2.78 -3.23 12.31
C TYR A 143 1.92 -4.29 11.63
N TYR A 144 2.17 -4.59 10.35
CA TYR A 144 1.45 -5.61 9.58
C TYR A 144 2.03 -7.02 9.72
N GLY A 145 3.03 -7.23 10.57
CA GLY A 145 3.62 -8.55 10.83
C GLY A 145 4.49 -9.08 9.69
N ASP A 146 4.93 -8.21 8.75
CA ASP A 146 5.82 -8.61 7.68
C ASP A 146 7.30 -8.54 8.12
N SER A 147 8.10 -9.48 7.59
CA SER A 147 9.54 -9.57 7.87
C SER A 147 10.29 -10.29 6.75
N ASP A 148 11.60 -10.09 6.69
CA ASP A 148 12.45 -10.80 5.72
C ASP A 148 12.49 -12.32 5.98
N SER A 149 12.33 -12.75 7.23
CA SER A 149 12.20 -14.18 7.58
C SER A 149 10.91 -14.78 7.04
N LEU A 150 9.79 -14.07 7.13
CA LEU A 150 8.52 -14.49 6.55
C LEU A 150 8.60 -14.56 5.01
N ASN A 151 9.24 -13.57 4.40
CA ASN A 151 9.46 -13.57 2.95
C ASN A 151 10.30 -14.76 2.50
N LYS A 152 11.38 -15.12 3.21
CA LYS A 152 12.18 -16.31 2.96
C LYS A 152 11.38 -17.61 3.12
N PHE A 153 10.55 -17.69 4.15
CA PHE A 153 9.65 -18.82 4.36
C PHE A 153 8.70 -19.03 3.17
N HIS A 154 8.06 -17.97 2.68
CA HIS A 154 7.16 -18.04 1.52
C HIS A 154 7.92 -18.41 0.23
N ILE A 155 9.12 -17.90 0.00
CA ILE A 155 9.97 -18.27 -1.13
C ILE A 155 10.27 -19.77 -1.09
N ASN A 156 10.77 -20.29 0.01
CA ASN A 156 11.14 -21.70 0.16
C ASN A 156 9.93 -22.63 0.00
N SER A 157 8.79 -22.27 0.59
CA SER A 157 7.54 -23.01 0.46
C SER A 157 7.06 -23.06 -1.00
N TYR A 158 7.22 -21.98 -1.75
CA TYR A 158 6.85 -21.92 -3.15
C TYR A 158 7.78 -22.80 -4.01
N LEU A 159 9.10 -22.66 -3.85
CA LEU A 159 10.09 -23.44 -4.61
C LEU A 159 9.97 -24.95 -4.35
N SER A 160 9.66 -25.36 -3.13
CA SER A 160 9.43 -26.78 -2.83
C SER A 160 8.22 -27.37 -3.56
N LYS A 161 7.20 -26.58 -3.85
CA LYS A 161 6.01 -26.99 -4.60
C LYS A 161 6.25 -27.08 -6.12
N MET A 162 7.21 -26.33 -6.63
CA MET A 162 7.56 -26.36 -8.06
C MET A 162 8.47 -27.54 -8.42
N ASN A 163 9.19 -28.10 -7.44
CA ASN A 163 10.13 -29.22 -7.64
C ASN A 163 9.49 -30.59 -7.39
N ASN A 164 8.21 -30.64 -7.05
CA ASN A 164 7.39 -31.85 -6.92
C ASN A 164 6.34 -31.92 -8.03
#